data_8a8a5cce1d33a267a2478ee831844a4e
#
_entry.id   8a8a5cce1d33a267a2478ee831844a4e
#
_cell.length_a   1.000
_cell.length_b   1.000
_cell.length_c   1.000
_cell.angle_alpha   90.00
_cell.angle_beta   90.00
_cell.angle_gamma   90.00
#
_symmetry.space_group_name_H-M   'P 1'
#
loop_
_entity.id
_entity.type
_entity.pdbx_description
1 polymer ?
#
loop_
_entity_poly.entity_id
_entity_poly.type
_entity_poly.pdbx_seq_one_letter_code
_entity_poly.pdbx_strand_id
1 'polypeptide(L)'
;MKKYLSIAILLMLMATPLVFTSCGGDGLVEDIENQEPTAEIWIEPFHIKGASVEEVKSYMASRISHFTMTEQVSAGCVQLVYSDKRTGAGIVYSFSLDRALYSVIDTEPISKMGIILRSLQQSYELVSEQSGVYLFSTTDKSTAISIMPVNKDFVYVNYDFISR
;
A
#
# COMPACT_ATOMS: atom_id res chain seq x y z
N MET A 1 21.81 16.54 -57.26
CA MET A 1 22.80 17.07 -56.31
C MET A 1 22.18 18.01 -55.26
N LYS A 2 20.98 17.74 -54.73
CA LYS A 2 20.32 18.56 -53.70
C LYS A 2 19.98 17.82 -52.43
N LYS A 3 20.34 16.51 -52.29
CA LYS A 3 19.99 15.69 -51.12
C LYS A 3 21.11 15.55 -50.08
N TYR A 4 22.32 16.01 -50.37
CA TYR A 4 23.45 15.86 -49.42
C TYR A 4 23.77 17.14 -48.63
N LEU A 5 23.14 18.29 -48.99
CA LEU A 5 23.38 19.56 -48.31
C LEU A 5 22.63 19.66 -46.99
N SER A 6 21.52 18.93 -46.83
CA SER A 6 20.72 18.92 -45.59
C SER A 6 21.30 18.11 -44.45
N ILE A 7 22.15 17.11 -44.76
CA ILE A 7 22.76 16.21 -43.74
C ILE A 7 23.98 16.88 -43.12
N ALA A 8 24.70 17.73 -43.87
CA ALA A 8 25.87 18.42 -43.34
C ALA A 8 25.54 19.53 -42.32
N ILE A 9 24.33 20.12 -42.41
CA ILE A 9 23.92 21.20 -41.49
C ILE A 9 23.43 20.62 -40.16
N LEU A 10 22.91 19.38 -40.14
CA LEU A 10 22.41 18.75 -38.93
C LEU A 10 23.54 18.20 -38.00
N LEU A 11 24.74 18.00 -38.55
CA LEU A 11 25.89 17.48 -37.82
C LEU A 11 26.74 18.57 -37.13
N MET A 12 26.52 19.87 -37.44
CA MET A 12 27.27 20.96 -36.83
C MET A 12 26.63 21.57 -35.58
N LEU A 13 25.44 21.15 -35.18
CA LEU A 13 24.73 21.70 -34.00
C LEU A 13 24.97 20.96 -32.69
N MET A 14 25.82 19.93 -32.69
CA MET A 14 26.06 19.08 -31.51
C MET A 14 27.42 19.30 -30.81
N ALA A 15 28.11 20.38 -31.10
CA ALA A 15 29.44 20.63 -30.52
C ALA A 15 29.53 22.01 -29.85
N THR A 16 28.69 22.28 -28.84
CA THR A 16 28.94 23.33 -27.87
C THR A 16 29.16 22.76 -26.50
N PRO A 17 30.37 22.70 -25.93
CA PRO A 17 30.55 22.39 -24.53
C PRO A 17 30.04 23.57 -23.70
N LEU A 18 28.98 23.35 -22.93
CA LEU A 18 28.56 24.27 -21.87
C LEU A 18 29.57 24.17 -20.73
N VAL A 19 30.52 25.10 -20.73
CA VAL A 19 31.40 25.33 -19.58
C VAL A 19 30.61 26.13 -18.56
N PHE A 20 30.10 25.46 -17.53
CA PHE A 20 29.60 26.15 -16.35
C PHE A 20 30.79 26.51 -15.47
N THR A 21 31.22 27.79 -15.52
CA THR A 21 32.09 28.38 -14.51
C THR A 21 31.30 28.50 -13.21
N SER A 22 31.63 27.65 -12.23
CA SER A 22 31.19 27.78 -10.86
C SER A 22 31.89 29.00 -10.25
N CYS A 23 31.14 30.02 -9.88
CA CYS A 23 31.59 31.10 -9.00
C CYS A 23 31.31 30.66 -7.57
N GLY A 24 32.35 30.70 -6.73
CA GLY A 24 32.29 30.26 -5.35
C GLY A 24 31.39 31.12 -4.49
N GLY A 25 30.74 30.47 -3.53
CA GLY A 25 30.03 31.03 -2.41
C GLY A 25 30.04 29.99 -1.31
N ASP A 26 30.78 30.24 -0.22
CA ASP A 26 30.70 29.51 1.03
C ASP A 26 29.24 29.53 1.53
N GLY A 27 28.57 28.41 1.45
CA GLY A 27 27.26 28.20 2.03
C GLY A 27 27.11 26.72 2.30
N LEU A 28 26.93 26.40 3.56
CA LEU A 28 26.65 25.09 4.13
C LEU A 28 25.82 24.23 3.15
N VAL A 29 26.51 23.31 2.48
CA VAL A 29 25.83 22.20 1.81
C VAL A 29 25.38 21.28 2.95
N GLU A 30 24.14 21.48 3.40
CA GLU A 30 23.45 20.39 4.10
C GLU A 30 23.48 19.20 3.14
N ASP A 31 24.13 18.15 3.56
CA ASP A 31 24.07 16.84 2.92
C ASP A 31 22.58 16.48 2.78
N ILE A 32 22.01 16.77 1.62
CA ILE A 32 20.80 16.10 1.18
C ILE A 32 21.28 14.68 0.89
N GLU A 33 21.35 13.89 1.96
CA GLU A 33 21.42 12.46 1.88
C GLU A 33 20.42 12.06 0.79
N ASN A 34 20.92 11.47 -0.27
CA ASN A 34 20.12 10.77 -1.26
C ASN A 34 19.39 9.66 -0.50
N GLN A 35 18.28 9.99 0.13
CA GLN A 35 17.30 9.00 0.55
C GLN A 35 16.75 8.43 -0.76
N GLU A 36 17.32 7.30 -1.16
CA GLU A 36 16.62 6.42 -2.11
C GLU A 36 15.18 6.35 -1.61
N PRO A 37 14.19 6.60 -2.50
CA PRO A 37 12.80 6.50 -2.09
C PRO A 37 12.63 5.08 -1.54
N THR A 38 12.51 4.96 -0.22
CA THR A 38 12.18 3.69 0.43
C THR A 38 10.94 3.20 -0.26
N ALA A 39 11.07 2.10 -1.01
CA ALA A 39 9.96 1.54 -1.75
C ALA A 39 8.81 1.38 -0.77
N GLU A 40 7.71 2.10 -0.99
CA GLU A 40 6.53 1.97 -0.14
C GLU A 40 6.12 0.51 -0.15
N ILE A 41 6.15 -0.13 1.01
CA ILE A 41 5.76 -1.52 1.17
C ILE A 41 4.38 -1.52 1.80
N TRP A 42 3.45 -2.27 1.21
CA TRP A 42 2.22 -2.64 1.89
C TRP A 42 2.41 -4.00 2.55
N ILE A 43 2.09 -4.08 3.82
CA ILE A 43 2.13 -5.33 4.59
C ILE A 43 0.69 -5.81 4.72
N GLU A 44 0.41 -6.96 4.12
CA GLU A 44 -0.92 -7.56 4.17
C GLU A 44 -1.33 -7.84 5.62
N PRO A 45 -2.55 -7.45 6.03
CA PRO A 45 -3.04 -7.72 7.38
C PRO A 45 -3.20 -9.21 7.65
N PHE A 46 -3.16 -9.58 8.92
CA PHE A 46 -3.50 -10.93 9.34
C PHE A 46 -4.98 -11.24 9.06
N HIS A 47 -5.28 -12.33 8.35
CA HIS A 47 -6.66 -12.64 7.93
C HIS A 47 -6.98 -14.14 7.97
N ILE A 48 -6.61 -14.80 9.06
CA ILE A 48 -6.97 -16.21 9.29
C ILE A 48 -8.31 -16.26 10.01
N LYS A 49 -9.34 -16.84 9.34
CA LYS A 49 -10.69 -17.00 9.91
C LYS A 49 -10.64 -17.74 11.24
N GLY A 50 -11.33 -17.21 12.23
CA GLY A 50 -11.46 -17.83 13.54
C GLY A 50 -10.25 -17.67 14.45
N ALA A 51 -9.21 -16.97 14.01
CA ALA A 51 -8.06 -16.68 14.85
C ALA A 51 -8.44 -15.91 16.13
N SER A 52 -7.68 -16.12 17.18
CA SER A 52 -7.86 -15.45 18.47
C SER A 52 -7.36 -14.00 18.46
N VAL A 53 -7.79 -13.22 19.43
CA VAL A 53 -7.32 -11.86 19.67
C VAL A 53 -5.79 -11.81 19.85
N GLU A 54 -5.24 -12.78 20.57
CA GLU A 54 -3.81 -12.87 20.89
C GLU A 54 -2.96 -13.19 19.66
N GLU A 55 -3.44 -14.04 18.74
CA GLU A 55 -2.76 -14.33 17.48
C GLU A 55 -2.65 -13.05 16.61
N VAL A 56 -3.74 -12.29 16.50
CA VAL A 56 -3.74 -11.01 15.79
C VAL A 56 -2.77 -10.02 16.43
N LYS A 57 -2.81 -9.86 17.77
CA LYS A 57 -1.88 -8.96 18.48
C LYS A 57 -0.42 -9.35 18.27
N SER A 58 -0.11 -10.64 18.33
CA SER A 58 1.24 -11.18 18.11
C SER A 58 1.74 -10.88 16.70
N TYR A 59 0.90 -11.12 15.69
CA TYR A 59 1.24 -10.79 14.30
C TYR A 59 1.52 -9.30 14.13
N MET A 60 0.62 -8.45 14.60
CA MET A 60 0.74 -6.99 14.47
C MET A 60 2.00 -6.46 15.17
N ALA A 61 2.30 -6.93 16.36
CA ALA A 61 3.50 -6.53 17.09
C ALA A 61 4.80 -6.92 16.35
N SER A 62 4.79 -8.04 15.64
CA SER A 62 5.95 -8.54 14.91
C SER A 62 6.15 -7.92 13.52
N ARG A 63 5.08 -7.46 12.89
CA ARG A 63 5.09 -7.01 11.49
C ARG A 63 4.86 -5.52 11.30
N ILE A 64 4.03 -4.91 12.17
CA ILE A 64 3.53 -3.54 11.98
C ILE A 64 3.65 -2.77 13.31
N SER A 65 4.87 -2.64 13.81
CA SER A 65 5.15 -2.06 15.14
C SER A 65 4.89 -0.56 15.27
N HIS A 66 4.71 0.17 14.16
CA HIS A 66 4.49 1.62 14.16
C HIS A 66 3.02 2.03 14.32
N PHE A 67 2.09 1.08 14.30
CA PHE A 67 0.68 1.37 14.54
C PHE A 67 0.39 1.46 16.03
N THR A 68 -0.49 2.40 16.40
CA THR A 68 -1.07 2.49 17.74
C THR A 68 -2.32 1.63 17.82
N MET A 69 -2.42 0.77 18.82
CA MET A 69 -3.56 -0.13 19.00
C MET A 69 -4.52 0.41 20.07
N THR A 70 -5.82 0.28 19.78
CA THR A 70 -6.91 0.48 20.74
C THR A 70 -7.83 -0.74 20.71
N GLU A 71 -8.12 -1.31 21.88
CA GLU A 71 -9.09 -2.39 22.02
C GLU A 71 -10.44 -1.80 22.44
N GLN A 72 -11.49 -2.18 21.74
CA GLN A 72 -12.86 -1.76 22.04
C GLN A 72 -13.71 -3.02 22.31
N VAL A 73 -14.48 -2.97 23.38
CA VAL A 73 -15.41 -4.07 23.71
C VAL A 73 -16.82 -3.50 23.75
N SER A 74 -17.72 -4.06 22.94
CA SER A 74 -19.12 -3.65 22.90
C SER A 74 -20.02 -4.88 22.78
N ALA A 75 -20.99 -5.01 23.69
CA ALA A 75 -21.92 -6.14 23.73
C ALA A 75 -21.24 -7.53 23.67
N GLY A 76 -20.05 -7.64 24.25
CA GLY A 76 -19.25 -8.89 24.26
C GLY A 76 -18.40 -9.13 23.02
N CYS A 77 -18.60 -8.35 21.95
CA CYS A 77 -17.72 -8.39 20.77
C CYS A 77 -16.47 -7.54 21.01
N VAL A 78 -15.34 -8.00 20.50
CA VAL A 78 -14.06 -7.29 20.58
C VAL A 78 -13.70 -6.72 19.22
N GLN A 79 -13.18 -5.50 19.20
CA GLN A 79 -12.51 -4.92 18.04
C GLN A 79 -11.11 -4.46 18.44
N LEU A 80 -10.12 -4.81 17.62
CA LEU A 80 -8.79 -4.22 17.68
C LEU A 80 -8.68 -3.20 16.56
N VAL A 81 -8.42 -1.96 16.92
CA VAL A 81 -8.23 -0.85 15.98
C VAL A 81 -6.76 -0.45 16.01
N TYR A 82 -6.07 -0.67 14.91
CA TYR A 82 -4.70 -0.23 14.70
C TYR A 82 -4.70 1.02 13.81
N SER A 83 -3.93 2.04 14.15
CA SER A 83 -3.88 3.29 13.38
C SER A 83 -2.47 3.86 13.30
N ASP A 84 -2.09 4.35 12.13
CA ASP A 84 -0.93 5.20 11.91
C ASP A 84 -1.39 6.64 11.73
N LYS A 85 -1.17 7.48 12.75
CA LYS A 85 -1.58 8.90 12.72
C LYS A 85 -0.85 9.72 11.66
N ARG A 86 0.30 9.26 11.20
CA ARG A 86 1.11 9.97 10.20
C ARG A 86 0.54 9.85 8.80
N THR A 87 0.04 8.66 8.45
CA THR A 87 -0.48 8.36 7.09
C THR A 87 -2.00 8.35 7.03
N GLY A 88 -2.67 8.21 8.17
CA GLY A 88 -4.11 7.95 8.25
C GLY A 88 -4.49 6.50 7.94
N ALA A 89 -3.50 5.63 7.71
CA ALA A 89 -3.73 4.20 7.54
C ALA A 89 -4.27 3.55 8.82
N GLY A 90 -5.07 2.49 8.69
CA GLY A 90 -5.62 1.80 9.85
C GLY A 90 -6.15 0.42 9.52
N ILE A 91 -6.11 -0.48 10.50
CA ILE A 91 -6.63 -1.83 10.36
C ILE A 91 -7.60 -2.10 11.50
N VAL A 92 -8.81 -2.57 11.17
CA VAL A 92 -9.82 -2.98 12.13
C VAL A 92 -10.02 -4.48 12.04
N TYR A 93 -9.78 -5.16 13.14
CA TYR A 93 -10.07 -6.58 13.34
C TYR A 93 -11.31 -6.72 14.20
N SER A 94 -12.34 -7.43 13.71
CA SER A 94 -13.58 -7.66 14.44
C SER A 94 -13.71 -9.13 14.84
N PHE A 95 -14.00 -9.35 16.12
CA PHE A 95 -14.14 -10.67 16.73
C PHE A 95 -15.57 -10.90 17.20
N SER A 96 -16.06 -12.10 16.98
CA SER A 96 -17.36 -12.58 17.44
C SER A 96 -17.40 -12.73 18.98
N LEU A 97 -18.57 -13.12 19.50
CA LEU A 97 -18.77 -13.32 20.96
C LEU A 97 -17.84 -14.40 21.55
N ASP A 98 -17.48 -15.40 20.78
CA ASP A 98 -16.51 -16.46 21.11
C ASP A 98 -15.06 -16.02 20.85
N ARG A 99 -14.81 -14.74 20.58
CA ARG A 99 -13.50 -14.11 20.36
C ARG A 99 -12.76 -14.65 19.13
N ALA A 100 -13.49 -15.16 18.15
CA ALA A 100 -12.97 -15.64 16.89
C ALA A 100 -13.01 -14.53 15.82
N LEU A 101 -11.93 -14.32 15.09
CA LEU A 101 -11.82 -13.31 14.02
C LEU A 101 -12.82 -13.61 12.91
N TYR A 102 -13.69 -12.65 12.57
CA TYR A 102 -14.68 -12.79 11.51
C TYR A 102 -14.64 -11.71 10.43
N SER A 103 -13.93 -10.60 10.65
CA SER A 103 -13.81 -9.53 9.65
C SER A 103 -12.51 -8.75 9.84
N VAL A 104 -11.89 -8.36 8.74
CA VAL A 104 -10.73 -7.48 8.71
C VAL A 104 -10.97 -6.38 7.68
N ILE A 105 -10.78 -5.13 8.07
CA ILE A 105 -10.85 -3.97 7.19
C ILE A 105 -9.52 -3.22 7.31
N ASP A 106 -8.79 -3.14 6.20
CA ASP A 106 -7.58 -2.36 6.09
C ASP A 106 -7.87 -1.06 5.32
N THR A 107 -7.48 0.06 5.88
CA THR A 107 -7.63 1.40 5.31
C THR A 107 -6.27 1.93 4.96
N GLU A 108 -6.01 2.19 3.69
CA GLU A 108 -4.72 2.68 3.22
C GLU A 108 -4.88 3.96 2.39
N PRO A 109 -3.84 4.82 2.33
CA PRO A 109 -3.83 5.93 1.39
C PRO A 109 -4.03 5.44 -0.04
N ILE A 110 -4.81 6.18 -0.84
CA ILE A 110 -5.11 5.81 -2.24
C ILE A 110 -3.85 5.67 -3.10
N SER A 111 -2.77 6.37 -2.75
CA SER A 111 -1.47 6.25 -3.42
C SER A 111 -0.89 4.82 -3.38
N LYS A 112 -1.25 4.03 -2.37
CA LYS A 112 -0.82 2.64 -2.22
C LYS A 112 -1.65 1.63 -3.02
N MET A 113 -2.76 2.04 -3.62
CA MET A 113 -3.67 1.12 -4.35
C MET A 113 -2.94 0.25 -5.38
N GLY A 114 -2.01 0.83 -6.15
CA GLY A 114 -1.24 0.08 -7.15
C GLY A 114 -0.31 -0.98 -6.56
N ILE A 115 0.24 -0.75 -5.36
CA ILE A 115 1.09 -1.71 -4.64
C ILE A 115 0.23 -2.83 -4.08
N ILE A 116 -0.91 -2.50 -3.47
CA ILE A 116 -1.88 -3.44 -2.92
C ILE A 116 -2.38 -4.38 -4.03
N LEU A 117 -2.83 -3.84 -5.16
CA LEU A 117 -3.30 -4.63 -6.30
C LEU A 117 -2.24 -5.62 -6.79
N ARG A 118 -0.99 -5.16 -7.00
CA ARG A 118 0.10 -6.04 -7.43
C ARG A 118 0.38 -7.15 -6.42
N SER A 119 0.36 -6.84 -5.13
CA SER A 119 0.59 -7.82 -4.07
C SER A 119 -0.51 -8.89 -4.06
N LEU A 120 -1.77 -8.48 -4.12
CA LEU A 120 -2.90 -9.40 -4.12
C LEU A 120 -2.95 -10.26 -5.40
N GLN A 121 -2.65 -9.69 -6.56
CA GLN A 121 -2.56 -10.44 -7.83
C GLN A 121 -1.51 -11.55 -7.84
N GLN A 122 -0.47 -11.44 -7.00
CA GLN A 122 0.54 -12.49 -6.86
C GLN A 122 0.07 -13.68 -6.03
N SER A 123 -0.89 -13.47 -5.12
CA SER A 123 -1.28 -14.44 -4.10
C SER A 123 -2.71 -14.98 -4.28
N TYR A 124 -3.57 -14.23 -4.98
CA TYR A 124 -5.01 -14.50 -5.05
C TYR A 124 -5.54 -14.43 -6.47
N GLU A 125 -6.65 -15.13 -6.71
CA GLU A 125 -7.37 -15.11 -7.99
C GLU A 125 -8.22 -13.84 -8.10
N LEU A 126 -8.02 -13.05 -9.16
CA LEU A 126 -8.91 -11.92 -9.48
C LEU A 126 -10.23 -12.47 -10.05
N VAL A 127 -11.32 -12.27 -9.32
CA VAL A 127 -12.67 -12.75 -9.69
C VAL A 127 -13.42 -11.73 -10.54
N SER A 128 -13.30 -10.44 -10.19
CA SER A 128 -13.94 -9.36 -10.95
C SER A 128 -13.25 -8.02 -10.73
N GLU A 129 -13.40 -7.15 -11.74
CA GLU A 129 -13.05 -5.74 -11.71
C GLU A 129 -14.18 -4.95 -12.32
N GLN A 130 -14.79 -4.05 -11.55
CA GLN A 130 -15.87 -3.20 -12.01
C GLN A 130 -15.85 -1.84 -11.32
N SER A 131 -15.86 -0.76 -12.09
CA SER A 131 -15.95 0.62 -11.57
C SER A 131 -14.88 0.97 -10.51
N GLY A 132 -13.66 0.43 -10.65
CA GLY A 132 -12.57 0.64 -9.70
C GLY A 132 -12.66 -0.19 -8.42
N VAL A 133 -13.62 -1.10 -8.33
CA VAL A 133 -13.72 -2.11 -7.28
C VAL A 133 -13.15 -3.42 -7.81
N TYR A 134 -12.25 -4.04 -7.04
CA TYR A 134 -11.61 -5.31 -7.37
C TYR A 134 -12.02 -6.36 -6.36
N LEU A 135 -12.34 -7.55 -6.84
CA LEU A 135 -12.68 -8.69 -6.01
C LEU A 135 -11.70 -9.83 -6.28
N PHE A 136 -11.03 -10.27 -5.24
CA PHE A 136 -10.16 -11.43 -5.24
C PHE A 136 -10.74 -12.55 -4.39
N SER A 137 -10.25 -13.77 -4.60
CA SER A 137 -10.60 -14.94 -3.80
C SER A 137 -9.36 -15.77 -3.50
N THR A 138 -9.31 -16.34 -2.30
CA THR A 138 -8.35 -17.41 -2.00
C THR A 138 -8.60 -18.64 -2.87
N THR A 139 -7.57 -19.46 -3.12
CA THR A 139 -7.68 -20.66 -3.96
C THR A 139 -8.72 -21.66 -3.42
N ASP A 140 -8.86 -21.75 -2.10
CA ASP A 140 -9.85 -22.60 -1.45
C ASP A 140 -11.25 -21.96 -1.35
N LYS A 141 -11.38 -20.70 -1.83
CA LYS A 141 -12.61 -19.90 -1.79
C LYS A 141 -13.17 -19.69 -0.39
N SER A 142 -12.32 -19.72 0.62
CA SER A 142 -12.71 -19.46 2.01
C SER A 142 -12.75 -17.98 2.37
N THR A 143 -12.05 -17.13 1.60
CA THR A 143 -11.97 -15.69 1.84
C THR A 143 -12.15 -14.94 0.53
N ALA A 144 -13.05 -13.96 0.53
CA ALA A 144 -13.15 -12.93 -0.50
C ALA A 144 -12.40 -11.68 -0.03
N ILE A 145 -11.63 -11.06 -0.93
CA ILE A 145 -10.89 -9.84 -0.64
C ILE A 145 -11.38 -8.78 -1.61
N SER A 146 -12.01 -7.73 -1.08
CA SER A 146 -12.47 -6.62 -1.92
C SER A 146 -11.63 -5.37 -1.69
N ILE A 147 -11.25 -4.72 -2.79
CA ILE A 147 -10.59 -3.41 -2.76
C ILE A 147 -11.54 -2.40 -3.34
N MET A 148 -11.82 -1.34 -2.60
CA MET A 148 -12.68 -0.26 -3.07
C MET A 148 -12.15 1.12 -2.65
N PRO A 149 -12.06 2.10 -3.56
CA PRO A 149 -11.84 3.49 -3.19
C PRO A 149 -13.00 4.00 -2.35
N VAL A 150 -12.71 4.60 -1.19
CA VAL A 150 -13.73 5.19 -0.30
C VAL A 150 -13.97 6.63 -0.66
N ASN A 151 -12.88 7.33 -0.96
CA ASN A 151 -12.87 8.72 -1.39
C ASN A 151 -11.58 8.99 -2.19
N LYS A 152 -11.27 10.27 -2.43
CA LYS A 152 -10.05 10.66 -3.17
C LYS A 152 -8.74 10.38 -2.42
N ASP A 153 -8.79 10.13 -1.11
CA ASP A 153 -7.61 10.02 -0.24
C ASP A 153 -7.34 8.59 0.23
N PHE A 154 -8.38 7.73 0.32
CA PHE A 154 -8.28 6.40 0.92
C PHE A 154 -8.95 5.29 0.11
N VAL A 155 -8.42 4.09 0.28
CA VAL A 155 -8.93 2.81 -0.23
C VAL A 155 -9.14 1.85 0.93
N TYR A 156 -10.22 1.04 0.87
CA TYR A 156 -10.45 -0.09 1.77
C TYR A 156 -10.03 -1.39 1.11
N VAL A 157 -9.41 -2.25 1.90
CA VAL A 157 -9.19 -3.67 1.60
C VAL A 157 -9.95 -4.47 2.64
N ASN A 158 -11.05 -5.12 2.24
CA ASN A 158 -11.87 -5.91 3.14
C ASN A 158 -11.61 -7.39 2.93
N TYR A 159 -11.52 -8.13 4.03
CA TYR A 159 -11.41 -9.59 4.04
C TYR A 159 -12.67 -10.17 4.63
N ASP A 160 -13.47 -10.78 3.77
CA ASP A 160 -14.75 -11.39 4.13
C ASP A 160 -14.60 -12.92 4.14
N PHE A 161 -14.79 -13.52 5.30
CA PHE A 161 -14.68 -14.98 5.47
C PHE A 161 -15.99 -15.65 5.06
N ILE A 162 -15.93 -16.45 4.01
CA ILE A 162 -17.07 -17.15 3.46
C ILE A 162 -17.40 -18.35 4.37
N SER A 163 -18.64 -18.39 4.89
CA SER A 163 -19.17 -19.57 5.58
C SER A 163 -19.71 -20.55 4.54
N ARG A 164 -19.17 -21.74 4.52
CA ARG A 164 -19.75 -22.87 3.77
C ARG A 164 -20.76 -23.59 4.61
#